data_0cacc469f45160b7522fd9fd7cfda5bf
#
_entry.id   0cacc469f45160b7522fd9fd7cfda5bf
#
_cell.length_a   1.000
_cell.length_b   1.000
_cell.length_c   1.000
_cell.angle_alpha   90.00
_cell.angle_beta   90.00
_cell.angle_gamma   90.00
#
_symmetry.space_group_name_H-M   'P 1'
#
loop_
_entity.id
_entity.type
_entity.pdbx_description
1 polymer ?
#
loop_
_entity_poly.entity_id
_entity_poly.type
_entity_poly.pdbx_seq_one_letter_code
_entity_poly.pdbx_strand_id
1 'polypeptide(L)'
;SIGFRIKSILYSILFVFGGNFLLALFAFSLNDADPKDLTLPVHKPSLLTPELFLICCFVWLSLVLIGKFVRKPFLRPYRYRFHIETFLFWFCLEFNLLAITVVLPNLTSLGIWFIYILLFIIALIFLRMEKRSLTTCFFGEEARETLVDRIAGLIATYGSGVLGLAVIIKIILSHSGIAVSQSLTLLGMFLTWIIIDIGLLAMVIFMEFPFFLEGYYKIKYPEEYRDWEGKSVED
;
A
#
# COMPACT_ATOMS: atom_id res chain seq x y z
N SER A 1 -19.29 -11.94 -20.17
CA SER A 1 -20.69 -12.02 -19.69
C SER A 1 -21.01 -10.84 -18.77
N ILE A 2 -22.22 -10.34 -18.83
CA ILE A 2 -22.70 -9.19 -18.02
C ILE A 2 -22.54 -9.47 -16.52
N GLY A 3 -22.80 -10.71 -16.07
CA GLY A 3 -22.68 -11.10 -14.68
C GLY A 3 -21.25 -11.01 -14.10
N PHE A 4 -20.23 -11.25 -14.92
CA PHE A 4 -18.84 -11.09 -14.51
C PHE A 4 -18.49 -9.60 -14.30
N ARG A 5 -19.01 -8.71 -15.15
CA ARG A 5 -18.78 -7.25 -15.03
C ARG A 5 -19.41 -6.68 -13.76
N ILE A 6 -20.64 -7.10 -13.44
CA ILE A 6 -21.33 -6.64 -12.22
C ILE A 6 -20.60 -7.09 -10.97
N LYS A 7 -20.21 -8.37 -10.90
CA LYS A 7 -19.42 -8.89 -9.77
C LYS A 7 -18.10 -8.15 -9.59
N SER A 8 -17.37 -7.90 -10.69
CA SER A 8 -16.10 -7.16 -10.65
C SER A 8 -16.27 -5.73 -10.15
N ILE A 9 -17.33 -5.03 -10.57
CA ILE A 9 -17.65 -3.68 -10.09
C ILE A 9 -18.00 -3.72 -8.60
N LEU A 10 -18.81 -4.68 -8.18
CA LEU A 10 -19.23 -4.82 -6.79
C LEU A 10 -18.03 -5.11 -5.86
N TYR A 11 -17.12 -5.99 -6.27
CA TYR A 11 -15.88 -6.27 -5.55
C TYR A 11 -14.98 -5.03 -5.48
N SER A 12 -14.82 -4.29 -6.59
CA SER A 12 -14.03 -3.07 -6.60
C SER A 12 -14.59 -2.03 -5.64
N ILE A 13 -15.91 -1.82 -5.64
CA ILE A 13 -16.57 -0.90 -4.70
C ILE A 13 -16.38 -1.37 -3.26
N LEU A 14 -16.62 -2.66 -2.98
CA LEU A 14 -16.51 -3.21 -1.63
C LEU A 14 -15.08 -3.08 -1.08
N PHE A 15 -14.07 -3.42 -1.89
CA PHE A 15 -12.67 -3.36 -1.45
C PHE A 15 -12.17 -1.91 -1.35
N VAL A 16 -12.41 -1.09 -2.37
CA VAL A 16 -11.88 0.28 -2.43
C VAL A 16 -12.53 1.18 -1.40
N PHE A 17 -13.86 1.21 -1.37
CA PHE A 17 -14.57 2.05 -0.41
C PHE A 17 -14.67 1.41 0.96
N GLY A 18 -14.84 0.08 1.04
CA GLY A 18 -14.97 -0.60 2.33
C GLY A 18 -13.72 -0.51 3.20
N GLY A 19 -12.54 -0.75 2.62
CA GLY A 19 -11.26 -0.68 3.34
C GLY A 19 -10.95 0.73 3.83
N ASN A 20 -11.00 1.72 2.91
CA ASN A 20 -10.74 3.12 3.25
C ASN A 20 -11.81 3.69 4.19
N PHE A 21 -13.09 3.36 3.97
CA PHE A 21 -14.17 3.77 4.85
C PHE A 21 -14.01 3.22 6.27
N LEU A 22 -13.56 1.98 6.43
CA LEU A 22 -13.29 1.41 7.75
C LEU A 22 -12.16 2.14 8.48
N LEU A 23 -11.08 2.53 7.77
CA LEU A 23 -10.01 3.34 8.37
C LEU A 23 -10.53 4.72 8.78
N ALA A 24 -11.31 5.38 7.92
CA ALA A 24 -11.92 6.67 8.22
C ALA A 24 -12.91 6.56 9.40
N LEU A 25 -13.76 5.53 9.42
CA LEU A 25 -14.69 5.29 10.51
C LEU A 25 -13.94 5.07 11.83
N PHE A 26 -12.86 4.31 11.82
CA PHE A 26 -12.01 4.11 12.99
C PHE A 26 -11.39 5.44 13.46
N ALA A 27 -10.85 6.25 12.55
CA ALA A 27 -10.32 7.57 12.88
C ALA A 27 -11.37 8.50 13.51
N PHE A 28 -12.63 8.45 13.02
CA PHE A 28 -13.72 9.24 13.57
C PHE A 28 -14.13 8.74 14.95
N SER A 29 -14.21 7.42 15.15
CA SER A 29 -14.51 6.83 16.46
C SER A 29 -13.46 7.20 17.52
N LEU A 30 -12.19 7.38 17.14
CA LEU A 30 -11.15 7.86 18.05
C LEU A 30 -11.37 9.32 18.51
N ASN A 31 -11.98 10.16 17.67
CA ASN A 31 -12.31 11.54 18.07
C ASN A 31 -13.37 11.58 19.17
N ASP A 32 -14.37 10.70 19.10
CA ASP A 32 -15.51 10.65 20.00
C ASP A 32 -15.24 9.81 21.27
N ALA A 33 -14.20 8.96 21.24
CA ALA A 33 -13.86 8.09 22.36
C ALA A 33 -13.45 8.89 23.61
N ASP A 34 -13.94 8.47 24.79
CA ASP A 34 -13.44 9.03 26.05
C ASP A 34 -11.94 8.64 26.21
N PRO A 35 -11.06 9.59 26.57
CA PRO A 35 -9.66 9.27 26.85
C PRO A 35 -9.45 8.17 27.89
N LYS A 36 -10.42 7.95 28.78
CA LYS A 36 -10.38 6.90 29.80
C LYS A 36 -10.59 5.50 29.24
N ASP A 37 -11.28 5.39 28.11
CA ASP A 37 -11.59 4.12 27.45
C ASP A 37 -10.46 3.70 26.48
N LEU A 38 -9.52 4.59 26.21
CA LEU A 38 -8.42 4.33 25.32
C LEU A 38 -7.24 3.73 26.06
N THR A 39 -6.71 2.62 25.55
CA THR A 39 -5.49 1.98 26.08
C THR A 39 -4.25 2.89 25.95
N LEU A 40 -4.23 3.74 24.91
CA LEU A 40 -3.18 4.68 24.61
C LEU A 40 -3.74 6.08 24.39
N PRO A 41 -3.04 7.14 24.77
CA PRO A 41 -3.41 8.50 24.38
C PRO A 41 -3.32 8.64 22.86
N VAL A 42 -4.31 9.30 22.25
CA VAL A 42 -4.37 9.59 20.82
C VAL A 42 -4.40 11.10 20.60
N HIS A 43 -3.85 11.53 19.47
CA HIS A 43 -3.94 12.93 19.07
C HIS A 43 -5.37 13.28 18.67
N LYS A 44 -5.90 14.35 19.20
CA LYS A 44 -7.24 14.88 18.86
C LYS A 44 -7.12 16.33 18.35
N PRO A 45 -7.76 16.67 17.24
CA PRO A 45 -8.53 15.80 16.36
C PRO A 45 -7.63 14.83 15.58
N SER A 46 -8.22 13.71 15.10
CA SER A 46 -7.52 12.77 14.21
C SER A 46 -7.03 13.51 12.96
N LEU A 47 -5.83 13.16 12.48
CA LEU A 47 -5.28 13.70 11.23
C LEU A 47 -6.04 13.22 9.99
N LEU A 48 -6.69 12.06 10.07
CA LEU A 48 -7.59 11.58 9.03
C LEU A 48 -8.98 12.19 9.27
N THR A 49 -9.24 13.29 8.55
CA THR A 49 -10.51 14.02 8.64
C THR A 49 -11.52 13.55 7.59
N PRO A 50 -12.84 13.76 7.80
CA PRO A 50 -13.87 13.45 6.79
C PRO A 50 -13.63 14.14 5.46
N GLU A 51 -13.18 15.39 5.48
CA GLU A 51 -12.89 16.18 4.28
C GLU A 51 -11.77 15.54 3.46
N LEU A 52 -10.70 15.08 4.12
CA LEU A 52 -9.59 14.41 3.47
C LEU A 52 -10.04 13.10 2.81
N PHE A 53 -10.84 12.28 3.51
CA PHE A 53 -11.44 11.08 2.96
C PHE A 53 -12.26 11.39 1.70
N LEU A 54 -13.11 12.41 1.73
CA LEU A 54 -13.91 12.83 0.57
C LEU A 54 -13.05 13.34 -0.59
N ILE A 55 -11.98 14.08 -0.31
CA ILE A 55 -11.03 14.55 -1.33
C ILE A 55 -10.37 13.35 -2.02
N CYS A 56 -9.86 12.39 -1.26
CA CYS A 56 -9.24 11.17 -1.81
C CYS A 56 -10.24 10.36 -2.65
N CYS A 57 -11.47 10.21 -2.15
CA CYS A 57 -12.56 9.56 -2.87
C CYS A 57 -12.85 10.24 -4.22
N PHE A 58 -12.97 11.57 -4.22
CA PHE A 58 -13.19 12.36 -5.43
C PHE A 58 -12.04 12.25 -6.43
N VAL A 59 -10.80 12.34 -5.96
CA VAL A 59 -9.61 12.17 -6.81
C VAL A 59 -9.59 10.79 -7.44
N TRP A 60 -9.81 9.73 -6.64
CA TRP A 60 -9.84 8.36 -7.13
C TRP A 60 -10.95 8.15 -8.18
N LEU A 61 -12.17 8.60 -7.91
CA LEU A 61 -13.28 8.53 -8.85
C LEU A 61 -12.98 9.28 -10.16
N SER A 62 -12.36 10.46 -10.06
CA SER A 62 -11.96 11.25 -11.22
C SER A 62 -10.95 10.50 -12.09
N LEU A 63 -9.94 9.87 -11.48
CA LEU A 63 -8.96 9.04 -12.19
C LEU A 63 -9.60 7.83 -12.88
N VAL A 64 -10.56 7.15 -12.21
CA VAL A 64 -11.33 6.04 -12.80
C VAL A 64 -12.14 6.51 -14.01
N LEU A 65 -12.80 7.67 -13.90
CA LEU A 65 -13.57 8.24 -15.01
C LEU A 65 -12.67 8.64 -16.18
N ILE A 66 -11.57 9.34 -15.93
CA ILE A 66 -10.59 9.71 -16.96
C ILE A 66 -10.06 8.44 -17.66
N GLY A 67 -9.77 7.39 -16.91
CA GLY A 67 -9.31 6.12 -17.46
C GLY A 67 -10.29 5.45 -18.43
N LYS A 68 -11.60 5.74 -18.34
CA LYS A 68 -12.60 5.24 -19.30
C LYS A 68 -12.46 5.84 -20.71
N PHE A 69 -11.89 7.03 -20.82
CA PHE A 69 -11.69 7.68 -22.12
C PHE A 69 -10.50 7.11 -22.89
N VAL A 70 -9.59 6.38 -22.21
CA VAL A 70 -8.49 5.67 -22.86
C VAL A 70 -9.02 4.37 -23.45
N ARG A 71 -9.29 4.35 -24.76
CA ARG A 71 -9.96 3.23 -25.45
C ARG A 71 -9.01 2.24 -26.13
N LYS A 72 -7.71 2.26 -25.84
CA LYS A 72 -6.78 1.32 -26.47
C LYS A 72 -6.86 -0.05 -25.78
N PRO A 73 -7.30 -1.12 -26.49
CA PRO A 73 -7.56 -2.45 -25.89
C PRO A 73 -6.32 -3.06 -25.22
N PHE A 74 -5.15 -2.96 -25.85
CA PHE A 74 -3.89 -3.51 -25.35
C PHE A 74 -3.38 -2.83 -24.07
N LEU A 75 -3.90 -1.62 -23.72
CA LEU A 75 -3.59 -0.91 -22.49
C LEU A 75 -4.56 -1.22 -21.33
N ARG A 76 -5.58 -2.05 -21.55
CA ARG A 76 -6.56 -2.37 -20.50
C ARG A 76 -5.94 -2.93 -19.21
N PRO A 77 -4.98 -3.89 -19.25
CA PRO A 77 -4.37 -4.43 -18.03
C PRO A 77 -3.70 -3.35 -17.21
N TYR A 78 -2.96 -2.44 -17.86
CA TYR A 78 -2.25 -1.33 -17.21
C TYR A 78 -3.22 -0.32 -16.59
N ARG A 79 -4.37 -0.08 -17.23
CA ARG A 79 -5.40 0.79 -16.66
C ARG A 79 -6.00 0.23 -15.38
N TYR A 80 -6.34 -1.06 -15.35
CA TYR A 80 -6.87 -1.69 -14.15
C TYR A 80 -5.84 -1.64 -13.02
N ARG A 81 -4.59 -1.94 -13.34
CA ARG A 81 -3.51 -1.93 -12.38
C ARG A 81 -3.24 -0.53 -11.84
N PHE A 82 -3.28 0.49 -12.68
CA PHE A 82 -3.19 1.88 -12.26
C PHE A 82 -4.29 2.28 -11.26
N HIS A 83 -5.52 1.77 -11.42
CA HIS A 83 -6.58 2.03 -10.45
C HIS A 83 -6.35 1.30 -9.12
N ILE A 84 -5.77 0.11 -9.14
CA ILE A 84 -5.36 -0.60 -7.92
C ILE A 84 -4.26 0.17 -7.21
N GLU A 85 -3.26 0.68 -7.94
CA GLU A 85 -2.18 1.48 -7.39
C GLU A 85 -2.69 2.77 -6.73
N THR A 86 -3.55 3.51 -7.42
CA THR A 86 -4.13 4.74 -6.85
C THR A 86 -4.94 4.46 -5.59
N PHE A 87 -5.62 3.31 -5.54
CA PHE A 87 -6.29 2.84 -4.32
C PHE A 87 -5.28 2.53 -3.21
N LEU A 88 -4.19 1.84 -3.51
CA LEU A 88 -3.15 1.51 -2.54
C LEU A 88 -2.47 2.76 -1.98
N PHE A 89 -2.19 3.76 -2.82
CA PHE A 89 -1.69 5.06 -2.35
C PHE A 89 -2.69 5.76 -1.43
N TRP A 90 -3.96 5.73 -1.76
CA TRP A 90 -5.00 6.29 -0.90
C TRP A 90 -5.05 5.54 0.45
N PHE A 91 -5.10 4.22 0.42
CA PHE A 91 -5.08 3.39 1.63
C PHE A 91 -3.83 3.65 2.48
N CYS A 92 -2.65 3.73 1.86
CA CYS A 92 -1.38 4.03 2.52
C CYS A 92 -1.42 5.41 3.21
N LEU A 93 -1.95 6.44 2.53
CA LEU A 93 -2.11 7.77 3.10
C LEU A 93 -2.98 7.74 4.35
N GLU A 94 -4.18 7.13 4.26
CA GLU A 94 -5.11 7.07 5.40
C GLU A 94 -4.54 6.26 6.56
N PHE A 95 -3.90 5.12 6.26
CA PHE A 95 -3.24 4.29 7.25
C PHE A 95 -2.14 5.04 7.98
N ASN A 96 -1.29 5.77 7.26
CA ASN A 96 -0.22 6.57 7.84
C ASN A 96 -0.77 7.72 8.72
N LEU A 97 -1.80 8.43 8.27
CA LEU A 97 -2.43 9.49 9.06
C LEU A 97 -3.04 8.94 10.35
N LEU A 98 -3.68 7.78 10.27
CA LEU A 98 -4.21 7.09 11.45
C LEU A 98 -3.09 6.65 12.40
N ALA A 99 -2.02 6.04 11.87
CA ALA A 99 -0.86 5.63 12.66
C ALA A 99 -0.20 6.82 13.37
N ILE A 100 -0.01 7.95 12.68
CA ILE A 100 0.52 9.18 13.27
C ILE A 100 -0.43 9.69 14.36
N THR A 101 -1.75 9.69 14.13
CA THR A 101 -2.74 10.12 15.13
C THR A 101 -2.57 9.36 16.44
N VAL A 102 -2.31 8.06 16.39
CA VAL A 102 -2.14 7.21 17.58
C VAL A 102 -0.75 7.35 18.19
N VAL A 103 0.28 7.50 17.37
CA VAL A 103 1.69 7.47 17.84
C VAL A 103 2.17 8.85 18.28
N LEU A 104 1.65 9.94 17.71
CA LEU A 104 2.11 11.32 17.96
C LEU A 104 2.13 11.74 19.43
N PRO A 105 1.16 11.39 20.29
CA PRO A 105 1.21 11.75 21.70
C PRO A 105 2.34 11.05 22.48
N ASN A 106 2.83 9.94 21.96
CA ASN A 106 3.82 9.08 22.61
C ASN A 106 5.22 9.20 21.97
N LEU A 107 5.26 9.75 20.75
CA LEU A 107 6.49 9.94 20.00
C LEU A 107 6.60 11.42 19.60
N THR A 108 7.80 11.98 19.75
CA THR A 108 8.03 13.36 19.32
C THR A 108 7.95 13.48 17.79
N SER A 109 7.64 14.70 17.30
CA SER A 109 7.66 14.97 15.84
C SER A 109 8.98 14.56 15.18
N LEU A 110 10.11 14.70 15.89
CA LEU A 110 11.42 14.25 15.42
C LEU A 110 11.46 12.73 15.22
N GLY A 111 10.83 11.95 16.10
CA GLY A 111 10.73 10.50 15.96
C GLY A 111 9.95 10.09 14.71
N ILE A 112 8.85 10.77 14.41
CA ILE A 112 8.06 10.53 13.20
C ILE A 112 8.89 10.86 11.94
N TRP A 113 9.59 12.00 11.91
CA TRP A 113 10.49 12.33 10.82
C TRP A 113 11.61 11.30 10.64
N PHE A 114 12.17 10.79 11.74
CA PHE A 114 13.18 9.73 11.68
C PHE A 114 12.66 8.46 11.01
N ILE A 115 11.40 8.06 11.28
CA ILE A 115 10.77 6.91 10.63
C ILE A 115 10.65 7.15 9.12
N TYR A 116 10.14 8.31 8.70
CA TYR A 116 10.01 8.60 7.27
C TYR A 116 11.35 8.70 6.56
N ILE A 117 12.39 9.22 7.19
CA ILE A 117 13.75 9.20 6.66
C ILE A 117 14.24 7.75 6.49
N LEU A 118 13.98 6.89 7.48
CA LEU A 118 14.33 5.46 7.41
C LEU A 118 13.58 4.77 6.26
N LEU A 119 12.28 4.97 6.15
CA LEU A 119 11.46 4.42 5.06
C LEU A 119 11.94 4.94 3.70
N PHE A 120 12.31 6.20 3.60
CA PHE A 120 12.89 6.77 2.37
C PHE A 120 14.22 6.12 1.99
N ILE A 121 15.10 5.87 2.95
CA ILE A 121 16.36 5.14 2.72
C ILE A 121 16.07 3.72 2.23
N ILE A 122 15.12 3.01 2.86
CA ILE A 122 14.69 1.67 2.43
C ILE A 122 14.15 1.71 1.00
N ALA A 123 13.32 2.70 0.67
CA ALA A 123 12.79 2.87 -0.69
C ALA A 123 13.92 3.07 -1.73
N LEU A 124 14.94 3.87 -1.40
CA LEU A 124 16.10 4.05 -2.28
C LEU A 124 16.91 2.74 -2.47
N ILE A 125 17.05 1.94 -1.41
CA ILE A 125 17.69 0.63 -1.49
C ILE A 125 16.88 -0.29 -2.41
N PHE A 126 15.56 -0.38 -2.23
CA PHE A 126 14.68 -1.19 -3.06
C PHE A 126 14.71 -0.76 -4.54
N LEU A 127 14.64 0.55 -4.80
CA LEU A 127 14.75 1.07 -6.17
C LEU A 127 16.09 0.72 -6.82
N ARG A 128 17.19 0.77 -6.05
CA ARG A 128 18.51 0.39 -6.55
C ARG A 128 18.58 -1.11 -6.87
N MET A 129 17.98 -1.94 -6.03
CA MET A 129 17.88 -3.39 -6.24
C MET A 129 17.08 -3.69 -7.50
N GLU A 130 15.91 -3.10 -7.63
CA GLU A 130 15.04 -3.30 -8.78
C GLU A 130 15.68 -2.83 -10.08
N LYS A 131 16.29 -1.63 -10.08
CA LYS A 131 17.05 -1.14 -11.23
C LYS A 131 18.14 -2.12 -11.64
N ARG A 132 18.87 -2.71 -10.69
CA ARG A 132 19.91 -3.70 -10.97
C ARG A 132 19.31 -4.98 -11.55
N SER A 133 18.23 -5.49 -10.98
CA SER A 133 17.50 -6.67 -11.46
C SER A 133 17.03 -6.48 -12.91
N LEU A 134 16.37 -5.37 -13.20
CA LEU A 134 15.92 -5.04 -14.56
C LEU A 134 17.08 -4.90 -15.54
N THR A 135 18.18 -4.21 -15.15
CA THR A 135 19.37 -4.07 -16.01
C THR A 135 19.95 -5.45 -16.35
N THR A 136 20.04 -6.33 -15.36
CA THR A 136 20.53 -7.70 -15.55
C THR A 136 19.63 -8.50 -16.49
N CYS A 137 18.31 -8.42 -16.31
CA CYS A 137 17.34 -9.07 -17.19
C CYS A 137 17.47 -8.58 -18.65
N PHE A 138 17.64 -7.27 -18.85
CA PHE A 138 17.70 -6.68 -20.20
C PHE A 138 19.03 -6.95 -20.94
N PHE A 139 20.14 -7.05 -20.20
CA PHE A 139 21.47 -7.23 -20.81
C PHE A 139 22.03 -8.65 -20.71
N GLY A 140 21.24 -9.61 -20.19
CA GLY A 140 21.61 -11.04 -20.14
C GLY A 140 22.75 -11.37 -19.18
N GLU A 141 23.06 -10.46 -18.23
CA GLU A 141 24.03 -10.74 -17.17
C GLU A 141 23.36 -11.55 -16.09
N GLU A 142 24.00 -12.63 -15.60
CA GLU A 142 23.49 -13.39 -14.47
C GLU A 142 23.49 -12.51 -13.20
N ALA A 143 22.30 -12.23 -12.68
CA ALA A 143 22.15 -11.52 -11.43
C ALA A 143 22.64 -12.40 -10.28
N ARG A 144 23.75 -12.06 -9.66
CA ARG A 144 24.12 -12.65 -8.37
C ARG A 144 23.19 -12.10 -7.29
N GLU A 145 22.42 -12.99 -6.64
CA GLU A 145 21.65 -12.64 -5.46
C GLU A 145 22.55 -12.02 -4.40
N THR A 146 22.22 -10.81 -3.97
CA THR A 146 22.87 -10.17 -2.84
C THR A 146 22.20 -10.59 -1.53
N LEU A 147 22.89 -10.46 -0.39
CA LEU A 147 22.28 -10.66 0.94
C LEU A 147 21.02 -9.79 1.13
N VAL A 148 21.02 -8.60 0.55
CA VAL A 148 19.89 -7.66 0.62
C VAL A 148 18.70 -8.20 -0.19
N ASP A 149 18.93 -8.79 -1.36
CA ASP A 149 17.88 -9.42 -2.18
C ASP A 149 17.21 -10.56 -1.41
N ARG A 150 18.00 -11.39 -0.73
CA ARG A 150 17.51 -12.49 0.10
C ARG A 150 16.68 -12.00 1.29
N ILE A 151 17.15 -10.98 2.00
CA ILE A 151 16.42 -10.39 3.14
C ILE A 151 15.12 -9.74 2.67
N ALA A 152 15.14 -8.98 1.57
CA ALA A 152 13.94 -8.37 1.00
C ALA A 152 12.92 -9.43 0.55
N GLY A 153 13.39 -10.51 -0.09
CA GLY A 153 12.55 -11.66 -0.44
C GLY A 153 11.91 -12.33 0.78
N LEU A 154 12.67 -12.50 1.87
CA LEU A 154 12.13 -13.02 3.13
C LEU A 154 11.08 -12.10 3.74
N ILE A 155 11.33 -10.80 3.78
CA ILE A 155 10.36 -9.80 4.30
C ILE A 155 9.09 -9.79 3.42
N ALA A 156 9.22 -9.78 2.10
CA ALA A 156 8.09 -9.82 1.19
C ALA A 156 7.25 -11.11 1.33
N THR A 157 7.91 -12.25 1.54
CA THR A 157 7.25 -13.56 1.62
C THR A 157 6.60 -13.80 2.99
N TYR A 158 7.29 -13.44 4.06
CA TYR A 158 6.87 -13.81 5.42
C TYR A 158 6.35 -12.64 6.26
N GLY A 159 6.54 -11.40 5.83
CA GLY A 159 6.16 -10.21 6.60
C GLY A 159 4.67 -10.17 6.93
N SER A 160 3.80 -10.52 5.98
CA SER A 160 2.35 -10.64 6.21
C SER A 160 1.98 -11.74 7.21
N GLY A 161 2.71 -12.87 7.17
CA GLY A 161 2.52 -13.97 8.12
C GLY A 161 2.91 -13.58 9.55
N VAL A 162 4.02 -12.86 9.70
CA VAL A 162 4.47 -12.34 11.01
C VAL A 162 3.47 -11.34 11.58
N LEU A 163 2.92 -10.45 10.73
CA LEU A 163 1.86 -9.52 11.15
C LEU A 163 0.58 -10.26 11.58
N GLY A 164 0.15 -11.24 10.78
CA GLY A 164 -1.00 -12.08 11.13
C GLY A 164 -0.80 -12.80 12.47
N LEU A 165 0.38 -13.37 12.69
CA LEU A 165 0.73 -14.01 13.95
C LEU A 165 0.70 -13.03 15.14
N ALA A 166 1.26 -11.83 14.97
CA ALA A 166 1.24 -10.80 15.99
C ALA A 166 -0.19 -10.38 16.39
N VAL A 167 -1.09 -10.26 15.40
CA VAL A 167 -2.51 -9.98 15.65
C VAL A 167 -3.18 -11.12 16.42
N ILE A 168 -2.94 -12.38 16.03
CA ILE A 168 -3.47 -13.57 16.73
C ILE A 168 -2.96 -13.61 18.17
N ILE A 169 -1.67 -13.41 18.39
CA ILE A 169 -1.07 -13.36 19.73
C ILE A 169 -1.74 -12.26 20.56
N LYS A 170 -1.93 -11.06 20.00
CA LYS A 170 -2.63 -9.95 20.67
C LYS A 170 -4.04 -10.34 21.09
N ILE A 171 -4.82 -10.99 20.21
CA ILE A 171 -6.18 -11.45 20.50
C ILE A 171 -6.15 -12.48 21.65
N ILE A 172 -5.25 -13.45 21.61
CA ILE A 172 -5.10 -14.48 22.67
C ILE A 172 -4.76 -13.83 24.01
N LEU A 173 -3.78 -12.91 24.03
CA LEU A 173 -3.37 -12.21 25.25
C LEU A 173 -4.51 -11.35 25.81
N SER A 174 -5.27 -10.68 24.95
CA SER A 174 -6.44 -9.88 25.34
C SER A 174 -7.53 -10.73 26.01
N HIS A 175 -7.75 -11.96 25.54
CA HIS A 175 -8.76 -12.87 26.11
C HIS A 175 -8.26 -13.64 27.33
N SER A 176 -6.96 -13.78 27.51
CA SER A 176 -6.37 -14.49 28.65
C SER A 176 -6.35 -13.70 29.97
N GLY A 177 -6.83 -12.45 29.95
CA GLY A 177 -6.79 -11.57 31.14
C GLY A 177 -5.37 -11.07 31.51
N ILE A 178 -4.37 -11.35 30.66
CA ILE A 178 -3.01 -10.85 30.87
C ILE A 178 -2.97 -9.37 30.51
N ALA A 179 -2.70 -8.52 31.51
CA ALA A 179 -2.52 -7.09 31.28
C ALA A 179 -1.26 -6.84 30.41
N VAL A 180 -1.48 -6.43 29.16
CA VAL A 180 -0.39 -6.02 28.27
C VAL A 180 0.04 -4.61 28.68
N SER A 181 1.32 -4.42 28.96
CA SER A 181 1.84 -3.10 29.33
C SER A 181 1.64 -2.09 28.18
N GLN A 182 1.39 -0.84 28.55
CA GLN A 182 1.22 0.25 27.58
C GLN A 182 2.42 0.36 26.62
N SER A 183 3.64 0.17 27.14
CA SER A 183 4.88 0.19 26.34
C SER A 183 4.91 -0.92 25.30
N LEU A 184 4.44 -2.12 25.65
CA LEU A 184 4.42 -3.25 24.72
C LEU A 184 3.36 -3.03 23.62
N THR A 185 2.21 -2.46 23.97
CA THR A 185 1.17 -2.07 23.00
C THR A 185 1.70 -1.03 22.01
N LEU A 186 2.37 0.02 22.50
CA LEU A 186 3.01 1.05 21.67
C LEU A 186 4.06 0.45 20.74
N LEU A 187 4.94 -0.40 21.25
CA LEU A 187 5.96 -1.07 20.44
C LEU A 187 5.31 -1.92 19.33
N GLY A 188 4.25 -2.67 19.65
CA GLY A 188 3.51 -3.47 18.68
C GLY A 188 2.88 -2.62 17.57
N MET A 189 2.25 -1.50 17.92
CA MET A 189 1.66 -0.58 16.94
C MET A 189 2.74 0.05 16.05
N PHE A 190 3.85 0.45 16.63
CA PHE A 190 4.98 1.03 15.93
C PHE A 190 5.61 0.06 14.92
N LEU A 191 5.88 -1.17 15.36
CA LEU A 191 6.39 -2.22 14.47
C LEU A 191 5.41 -2.55 13.35
N THR A 192 4.12 -2.66 13.67
CA THR A 192 3.07 -2.90 12.68
C THR A 192 3.05 -1.81 11.62
N TRP A 193 3.12 -0.54 12.02
CA TRP A 193 3.17 0.59 11.10
C TRP A 193 4.37 0.48 10.14
N ILE A 194 5.59 0.32 10.67
CA ILE A 194 6.81 0.21 9.85
C ILE A 194 6.75 -0.99 8.90
N ILE A 195 6.31 -2.16 9.37
CA ILE A 195 6.26 -3.37 8.56
C ILE A 195 5.25 -3.23 7.41
N ILE A 196 4.09 -2.63 7.66
CA ILE A 196 3.09 -2.37 6.61
C ILE A 196 3.66 -1.41 5.56
N ASP A 197 4.31 -0.32 5.98
CA ASP A 197 4.90 0.63 5.03
C ASP A 197 6.04 0.02 4.22
N ILE A 198 6.90 -0.79 4.83
CA ILE A 198 7.94 -1.53 4.10
C ILE A 198 7.31 -2.51 3.10
N GLY A 199 6.26 -3.22 3.50
CA GLY A 199 5.53 -4.13 2.61
C GLY A 199 4.90 -3.42 1.41
N LEU A 200 4.28 -2.27 1.63
CA LEU A 200 3.71 -1.44 0.57
C LEU A 200 4.79 -0.90 -0.37
N LEU A 201 5.93 -0.41 0.16
CA LEU A 201 7.07 0.02 -0.65
C LEU A 201 7.63 -1.13 -1.49
N ALA A 202 7.80 -2.32 -0.91
CA ALA A 202 8.27 -3.50 -1.64
C ALA A 202 7.30 -3.88 -2.77
N MET A 203 6.00 -3.87 -2.51
CA MET A 203 4.99 -4.18 -3.52
C MET A 203 5.03 -3.18 -4.68
N VAL A 204 5.04 -1.88 -4.39
CA VAL A 204 5.07 -0.83 -5.43
C VAL A 204 6.36 -0.94 -6.26
N ILE A 205 7.51 -1.13 -5.63
CA ILE A 205 8.80 -1.11 -6.33
C ILE A 205 9.05 -2.41 -7.09
N PHE A 206 8.82 -3.58 -6.50
CA PHE A 206 9.18 -4.86 -7.13
C PHE A 206 8.07 -5.46 -7.99
N MET A 207 6.80 -5.13 -7.73
CA MET A 207 5.69 -5.70 -8.50
C MET A 207 5.11 -4.71 -9.51
N GLU A 208 4.91 -3.46 -9.11
CA GLU A 208 4.18 -2.52 -9.94
C GLU A 208 5.08 -1.71 -10.85
N PHE A 209 6.26 -1.30 -10.39
CA PHE A 209 7.18 -0.49 -11.20
C PHE A 209 7.61 -1.18 -12.50
N PRO A 210 8.04 -2.47 -12.53
CA PRO A 210 8.36 -3.17 -13.78
C PRO A 210 7.19 -3.22 -14.75
N PHE A 211 5.99 -3.46 -14.23
CA PHE A 211 4.77 -3.51 -15.02
C PHE A 211 4.40 -2.16 -15.64
N PHE A 212 4.52 -1.07 -14.89
CA PHE A 212 4.32 0.28 -15.42
C PHE A 212 5.40 0.69 -16.42
N LEU A 213 6.64 0.24 -16.21
CA LEU A 213 7.72 0.46 -17.15
C LEU A 213 7.43 -0.22 -18.50
N GLU A 214 6.95 -1.46 -18.48
CA GLU A 214 6.48 -2.16 -19.69
C GLU A 214 5.33 -1.40 -20.36
N GLY A 215 4.33 -0.96 -19.60
CA GLY A 215 3.22 -0.16 -20.10
C GLY A 215 3.66 1.15 -20.75
N TYR A 216 4.65 1.82 -20.15
CA TYR A 216 5.25 3.03 -20.72
C TYR A 216 5.88 2.76 -22.09
N TYR A 217 6.66 1.70 -22.23
CA TYR A 217 7.27 1.35 -23.50
C TYR A 217 6.26 0.93 -24.55
N LYS A 218 5.19 0.22 -24.18
CA LYS A 218 4.07 -0.10 -25.06
C LYS A 218 3.33 1.14 -25.58
N ILE A 219 3.25 2.20 -24.78
CA ILE A 219 2.69 3.48 -25.22
C ILE A 219 3.65 4.20 -26.16
N LYS A 220 4.95 4.14 -25.88
CA LYS A 220 5.98 4.85 -26.64
C LYS A 220 6.26 4.20 -27.98
N TYR A 221 6.23 2.87 -28.05
CA TYR A 221 6.56 2.06 -29.22
C TYR A 221 5.42 1.07 -29.55
N PRO A 222 4.20 1.54 -29.84
CA PRO A 222 3.02 0.68 -29.96
C PRO A 222 3.11 -0.32 -31.12
N GLU A 223 3.72 0.08 -32.26
CA GLU A 223 3.82 -0.77 -33.46
C GLU A 223 4.77 -1.95 -33.22
N GLU A 224 5.94 -1.67 -32.63
CA GLU A 224 6.97 -2.68 -32.35
C GLU A 224 6.46 -3.74 -31.36
N TYR A 225 5.77 -3.30 -30.30
CA TYR A 225 5.20 -4.23 -29.32
C TYR A 225 4.03 -5.03 -29.88
N ARG A 226 3.22 -4.42 -30.73
CA ARG A 226 2.11 -5.12 -31.38
C ARG A 226 2.63 -6.25 -32.27
N ASP A 227 3.63 -5.95 -33.12
CA ASP A 227 4.23 -6.94 -34.02
C ASP A 227 4.91 -8.06 -33.21
N TRP A 228 5.60 -7.72 -32.12
CA TRP A 228 6.22 -8.69 -31.24
C TRP A 228 5.21 -9.58 -30.50
N GLU A 229 4.07 -9.05 -30.07
CA GLU A 229 2.98 -9.81 -29.45
C GLU A 229 2.09 -10.55 -30.45
N GLY A 230 2.31 -10.40 -31.76
CA GLY A 230 1.52 -11.03 -32.81
C GLY A 230 0.06 -10.57 -32.87
N LYS A 231 -0.21 -9.33 -32.42
CA LYS A 231 -1.56 -8.74 -32.38
C LYS A 231 -1.87 -7.97 -33.65
N SER A 232 -3.14 -8.06 -34.11
CA SER A 232 -3.62 -7.29 -35.23
C SER A 232 -3.86 -5.81 -34.88
N VAL A 233 -4.05 -4.96 -35.91
CA VAL A 233 -4.39 -3.52 -35.72
C VAL A 233 -5.71 -3.33 -34.98
N GLU A 234 -6.59 -4.34 -34.99
CA GLU A 234 -7.93 -4.30 -34.42
C GLU A 234 -7.95 -4.72 -32.93
N ASP A 235 -6.88 -5.35 -32.43
CA ASP A 235 -6.69 -5.77 -31.04
C ASP A 235 -6.14 -4.64 -30.16
#